data_4d146be9b6b50e8356db1500dc94cb5f
#
_entry.id   4d146be9b6b50e8356db1500dc94cb5f
#
_cell.length_a   1.000
_cell.length_b   1.000
_cell.length_c   1.000
_cell.angle_alpha   90.00
_cell.angle_beta   90.00
_cell.angle_gamma   90.00
#
_symmetry.space_group_name_H-M   'P 1'
#
loop_
_entity.id
_entity.type
_entity.pdbx_description
1 polymer ?
#
loop_
_entity_poly.entity_id
_entity_poly.type
_entity_poly.pdbx_seq_one_letter_code
_entity_poly.pdbx_strand_id
1 'polypeptide(L)'
;MKFKFGVDSFIWAEDFKEKDLWIIEKAKEIGFEVVDFAIANPYTFPTEQVKAELARVGMDCVCTTTLTLETNPISPDEEIRKAAVAAMKKCVDICNTLGAPILGGVNYAGWGYLTKKPRTDQEWDWGVACMREVAEYAKETGDVTICVECVNRFETHFLNIAEDAVKFCKDVGTGNVKVHLDCFHMIREEKSFSEAVKTCGKQYLGYVHVNENDRGIPGTGLVPFKEFFEAIKEIGYDGPLVIESFDPSFEELAGNCAIWRNFAKTGEELAVKGLANLKAIAETV
;
A
#
# COMPACT_ATOMS: atom_id res chain seq x y z
N MET A 1 -16.88 -9.50 -13.24
CA MET A 1 -16.25 -9.35 -11.92
C MET A 1 -16.61 -7.95 -11.42
N LYS A 2 -17.04 -7.78 -10.17
CA LYS A 2 -17.28 -6.45 -9.60
C LYS A 2 -16.01 -6.04 -8.85
N PHE A 3 -15.41 -4.91 -9.21
CA PHE A 3 -14.29 -4.35 -8.48
C PHE A 3 -14.74 -3.79 -7.12
N LYS A 4 -13.92 -3.97 -6.10
CA LYS A 4 -14.11 -3.44 -4.76
C LYS A 4 -13.20 -2.23 -4.58
N PHE A 5 -13.78 -1.03 -4.43
CA PHE A 5 -13.02 0.20 -4.30
C PHE A 5 -12.84 0.62 -2.85
N GLY A 6 -11.65 1.06 -2.54
CA GLY A 6 -11.26 1.58 -1.24
C GLY A 6 -10.61 2.96 -1.33
N VAL A 7 -10.35 3.52 -0.16
CA VAL A 7 -9.69 4.82 0.02
C VAL A 7 -8.72 4.78 1.17
N ASP A 8 -7.54 5.37 0.97
CA ASP A 8 -6.52 5.50 2.02
C ASP A 8 -6.82 6.70 2.93
N SER A 9 -6.51 6.53 4.20
CA SER A 9 -6.68 7.54 5.25
C SER A 9 -5.81 8.78 5.07
N PHE A 10 -4.68 8.71 4.34
CA PHE A 10 -3.79 9.84 4.05
C PHE A 10 -4.47 10.99 3.29
N ILE A 11 -5.60 10.73 2.64
CA ILE A 11 -6.39 11.81 2.02
C ILE A 11 -6.89 12.82 3.06
N TRP A 12 -7.05 12.40 4.33
CA TRP A 12 -7.62 13.23 5.41
C TRP A 12 -6.81 13.29 6.69
N ALA A 13 -5.79 12.44 6.86
CA ALA A 13 -4.97 12.38 8.06
C ALA A 13 -3.53 11.97 7.74
N GLU A 14 -2.53 12.69 8.26
CA GLU A 14 -1.11 12.36 8.08
C GLU A 14 -0.61 11.24 9.01
N ASP A 15 -1.21 11.11 10.19
CA ASP A 15 -0.98 10.05 11.18
C ASP A 15 -2.31 9.78 11.88
N PHE A 16 -2.95 8.67 11.54
CA PHE A 16 -4.30 8.35 11.96
C PHE A 16 -4.40 8.21 13.48
N LYS A 17 -5.26 9.00 14.10
CA LYS A 17 -5.51 9.07 15.54
C LYS A 17 -7.00 8.88 15.85
N GLU A 18 -7.34 8.78 17.14
CA GLU A 18 -8.74 8.64 17.59
C GLU A 18 -9.64 9.80 17.09
N LYS A 19 -9.12 11.02 16.97
CA LYS A 19 -9.85 12.16 16.40
C LYS A 19 -10.28 11.98 14.95
N ASP A 20 -9.67 11.03 14.22
CA ASP A 20 -9.83 10.81 12.79
C ASP A 20 -10.79 9.66 12.48
N LEU A 21 -11.43 9.04 13.49
CA LEU A 21 -12.39 7.94 13.34
C LEU A 21 -13.56 8.28 12.40
N TRP A 22 -13.92 9.55 12.28
CA TRP A 22 -14.95 10.04 11.35
C TRP A 22 -14.65 9.70 9.88
N ILE A 23 -13.39 9.44 9.52
CA ILE A 23 -12.96 9.06 8.16
C ILE A 23 -13.64 7.77 7.72
N ILE A 24 -13.86 6.82 8.63
CA ILE A 24 -14.48 5.52 8.35
C ILE A 24 -15.94 5.71 7.87
N GLU A 25 -16.71 6.53 8.58
CA GLU A 25 -18.09 6.84 8.20
C GLU A 25 -18.12 7.67 6.90
N LYS A 26 -17.23 8.64 6.75
CA LYS A 26 -17.09 9.47 5.55
C LYS A 26 -16.79 8.60 4.31
N ALA A 27 -15.86 7.67 4.40
CA ALA A 27 -15.54 6.75 3.31
C ALA A 27 -16.78 5.92 2.89
N LYS A 28 -17.55 5.44 3.88
CA LYS A 28 -18.81 4.71 3.63
C LYS A 28 -19.85 5.57 2.95
N GLU A 29 -20.06 6.82 3.41
CA GLU A 29 -21.00 7.78 2.82
C GLU A 29 -20.66 8.09 1.36
N ILE A 30 -19.39 8.24 1.02
CA ILE A 30 -18.92 8.45 -0.36
C ILE A 30 -19.20 7.21 -1.24
N GLY A 31 -19.26 6.03 -0.63
CA GLY A 31 -19.59 4.78 -1.32
C GLY A 31 -18.38 3.89 -1.60
N PHE A 32 -17.31 4.03 -0.82
CA PHE A 32 -16.21 3.05 -0.74
C PHE A 32 -16.64 1.82 0.04
N GLU A 33 -15.99 0.70 -0.27
CA GLU A 33 -16.24 -0.59 0.36
C GLU A 33 -15.13 -0.95 1.37
N VAL A 34 -13.97 -0.29 1.28
CA VAL A 34 -12.78 -0.54 2.11
C VAL A 34 -12.10 0.77 2.50
N VAL A 35 -11.63 0.87 3.75
CA VAL A 35 -10.65 1.90 4.17
C VAL A 35 -9.29 1.26 4.30
N ASP A 36 -8.26 1.92 3.76
CA ASP A 36 -6.86 1.61 4.05
C ASP A 36 -6.35 2.50 5.16
N PHE A 37 -5.83 1.90 6.21
CA PHE A 37 -5.20 2.63 7.30
C PHE A 37 -3.69 2.65 7.13
N ALA A 38 -3.14 3.82 6.83
CA ALA A 38 -1.71 4.03 6.87
C ALA A 38 -1.21 4.04 8.32
N ILE A 39 -0.52 2.97 8.73
CA ILE A 39 0.04 2.84 10.07
C ILE A 39 1.42 3.49 10.09
N ALA A 40 1.48 4.79 10.37
CA ALA A 40 2.74 5.53 10.49
C ALA A 40 3.56 5.10 11.72
N ASN A 41 2.87 4.85 12.85
CA ASN A 41 3.50 4.36 14.07
C ASN A 41 2.63 3.27 14.72
N PRO A 42 3.04 1.98 14.66
CA PRO A 42 2.23 0.88 15.18
C PRO A 42 2.07 0.89 16.70
N TYR A 43 2.89 1.63 17.42
CA TYR A 43 2.83 1.70 18.89
C TYR A 43 1.82 2.73 19.40
N THR A 44 1.35 3.63 18.54
CA THR A 44 0.39 4.70 18.90
C THR A 44 -0.90 4.63 18.10
N PHE A 45 -1.05 3.69 17.19
CA PHE A 45 -2.26 3.51 16.38
C PHE A 45 -3.46 3.11 17.27
N PRO A 46 -4.63 3.76 17.15
CA PRO A 46 -5.79 3.56 18.04
C PRO A 46 -6.59 2.30 17.67
N THR A 47 -5.97 1.12 17.76
CA THR A 47 -6.48 -0.15 17.22
C THR A 47 -7.87 -0.51 17.72
N GLU A 48 -8.12 -0.44 19.04
CA GLU A 48 -9.42 -0.86 19.61
C GLU A 48 -10.55 0.11 19.24
N GLN A 49 -10.26 1.42 19.17
CA GLN A 49 -11.22 2.44 18.76
C GLN A 49 -11.57 2.27 17.28
N VAL A 50 -10.56 2.04 16.41
CA VAL A 50 -10.77 1.75 14.99
C VAL A 50 -11.61 0.50 14.79
N LYS A 51 -11.31 -0.59 15.51
CA LYS A 51 -12.10 -1.83 15.48
C LYS A 51 -13.56 -1.60 15.82
N ALA A 52 -13.81 -0.86 16.90
CA ALA A 52 -15.17 -0.55 17.34
C ALA A 52 -15.93 0.27 16.28
N GLU A 53 -15.26 1.26 15.68
CA GLU A 53 -15.85 2.12 14.66
C GLU A 53 -16.11 1.39 13.34
N LEU A 54 -15.18 0.52 12.89
CA LEU A 54 -15.40 -0.37 11.73
C LEU A 54 -16.62 -1.25 11.91
N ALA A 55 -16.80 -1.83 13.11
CA ALA A 55 -17.97 -2.65 13.44
C ALA A 55 -19.26 -1.83 13.47
N ARG A 56 -19.21 -0.59 14.03
CA ARG A 56 -20.35 0.32 14.06
C ARG A 56 -20.82 0.72 12.67
N VAL A 57 -19.88 1.05 11.79
CA VAL A 57 -20.17 1.52 10.42
C VAL A 57 -20.43 0.36 9.46
N GLY A 58 -19.94 -0.84 9.76
CA GLY A 58 -19.97 -1.99 8.87
C GLY A 58 -19.09 -1.79 7.65
N MET A 59 -17.81 -1.42 7.87
CA MET A 59 -16.81 -1.14 6.85
C MET A 59 -15.68 -2.15 6.92
N ASP A 60 -15.22 -2.66 5.77
CA ASP A 60 -14.01 -3.48 5.69
C ASP A 60 -12.77 -2.59 5.71
N CYS A 61 -11.62 -3.16 6.11
CA CYS A 61 -10.35 -2.45 6.08
C CYS A 61 -9.20 -3.30 5.56
N VAL A 62 -8.16 -2.61 5.14
CA VAL A 62 -6.79 -3.09 4.95
C VAL A 62 -5.85 -2.14 5.66
N CYS A 63 -4.57 -2.50 5.76
CA CYS A 63 -3.57 -1.62 6.35
C CYS A 63 -2.37 -1.49 5.43
N THR A 64 -1.73 -0.33 5.47
CA THR A 64 -0.41 -0.09 4.89
C THR A 64 0.55 0.43 5.96
N THR A 65 1.85 0.26 5.73
CA THR A 65 2.90 0.85 6.56
C THR A 65 4.12 1.18 5.71
N THR A 66 4.84 2.21 6.11
CA THR A 66 6.10 2.61 5.51
C THR A 66 7.18 2.60 6.59
N LEU A 67 8.21 1.77 6.39
CA LEU A 67 9.33 1.69 7.31
C LEU A 67 10.28 2.88 7.13
N THR A 68 10.90 3.29 8.24
CA THR A 68 11.83 4.42 8.30
C THR A 68 13.30 3.98 8.18
N LEU A 69 14.23 4.92 8.24
CA LEU A 69 15.67 4.58 8.27
C LEU A 69 16.06 3.84 9.54
N GLU A 70 15.35 4.04 10.64
CA GLU A 70 15.55 3.39 11.93
C GLU A 70 14.91 1.99 12.02
N THR A 71 14.03 1.67 11.07
CA THR A 71 13.35 0.38 10.96
C THR A 71 13.55 -0.21 9.56
N ASN A 72 14.82 -0.34 9.14
CA ASN A 72 15.20 -0.70 7.78
C ASN A 72 15.67 -2.17 7.67
N PRO A 73 14.88 -3.08 7.05
CA PRO A 73 15.23 -4.50 6.91
C PRO A 73 16.53 -4.77 6.12
N ILE A 74 16.95 -3.83 5.27
CA ILE A 74 18.16 -3.96 4.45
C ILE A 74 19.35 -3.17 5.00
N SER A 75 19.26 -2.68 6.24
CA SER A 75 20.34 -1.97 6.91
C SER A 75 21.55 -2.88 7.16
N PRO A 76 22.80 -2.38 7.02
CA PRO A 76 23.97 -3.11 7.49
C PRO A 76 23.98 -3.29 9.02
N ASP A 77 23.27 -2.45 9.77
CA ASP A 77 23.13 -2.54 11.22
C ASP A 77 22.04 -3.57 11.59
N GLU A 78 22.46 -4.61 12.35
CA GLU A 78 21.56 -5.67 12.77
C GLU A 78 20.46 -5.19 13.73
N GLU A 79 20.74 -4.21 14.59
CA GLU A 79 19.76 -3.69 15.54
C GLU A 79 18.63 -2.92 14.81
N ILE A 80 18.97 -2.19 13.73
CA ILE A 80 17.98 -1.55 12.87
C ILE A 80 17.11 -2.61 12.16
N ARG A 81 17.70 -3.71 11.70
CA ARG A 81 16.92 -4.81 11.10
C ARG A 81 15.99 -5.48 12.12
N LYS A 82 16.45 -5.70 13.35
CA LYS A 82 15.61 -6.23 14.45
C LYS A 82 14.46 -5.29 14.78
N ALA A 83 14.72 -3.99 14.84
CA ALA A 83 13.68 -2.97 15.05
C ALA A 83 12.62 -2.99 13.93
N ALA A 84 13.03 -3.20 12.67
CA ALA A 84 12.13 -3.35 11.54
C ALA A 84 11.21 -4.57 11.71
N VAL A 85 11.77 -5.73 12.05
CA VAL A 85 10.99 -6.96 12.30
C VAL A 85 10.01 -6.77 13.44
N ALA A 86 10.41 -6.12 14.54
CA ALA A 86 9.55 -5.86 15.68
C ALA A 86 8.37 -4.92 15.31
N ALA A 87 8.65 -3.84 14.58
CA ALA A 87 7.62 -2.91 14.09
C ALA A 87 6.62 -3.61 13.15
N MET A 88 7.11 -4.42 12.21
CA MET A 88 6.27 -5.17 11.29
C MET A 88 5.38 -6.20 11.99
N LYS A 89 5.92 -6.93 12.96
CA LYS A 89 5.11 -7.86 13.80
C LYS A 89 4.00 -7.11 14.53
N LYS A 90 4.27 -5.90 15.02
CA LYS A 90 3.25 -5.05 15.64
C LYS A 90 2.17 -4.59 14.64
N CYS A 91 2.54 -4.29 13.40
CA CYS A 91 1.55 -4.01 12.34
C CYS A 91 0.68 -5.25 12.04
N VAL A 92 1.27 -6.45 12.02
CA VAL A 92 0.51 -7.72 11.89
C VAL A 92 -0.49 -7.90 13.03
N ASP A 93 -0.10 -7.60 14.29
CA ASP A 93 -1.02 -7.66 15.43
C ASP A 93 -2.21 -6.71 15.26
N ILE A 94 -1.96 -5.49 14.75
CA ILE A 94 -3.01 -4.52 14.43
C ILE A 94 -3.94 -5.09 13.37
N CYS A 95 -3.40 -5.59 12.26
CA CYS A 95 -4.19 -6.20 11.19
C CYS A 95 -5.08 -7.34 11.73
N ASN A 96 -4.51 -8.25 12.52
CA ASN A 96 -5.28 -9.34 13.15
C ASN A 96 -6.40 -8.81 14.04
N THR A 97 -6.14 -7.78 14.83
CA THR A 97 -7.14 -7.17 15.73
C THR A 97 -8.29 -6.52 14.96
N LEU A 98 -7.98 -5.83 13.85
CA LEU A 98 -8.96 -5.18 12.98
C LEU A 98 -9.70 -6.15 12.06
N GLY A 99 -9.16 -7.36 11.85
CA GLY A 99 -9.63 -8.28 10.81
C GLY A 99 -9.20 -7.84 9.41
N ALA A 100 -8.15 -7.03 9.29
CA ALA A 100 -7.58 -6.60 8.02
C ALA A 100 -6.77 -7.74 7.38
N PRO A 101 -7.13 -8.23 6.18
CA PRO A 101 -6.46 -9.38 5.58
C PRO A 101 -5.14 -9.02 4.89
N ILE A 102 -4.84 -7.74 4.72
CA ILE A 102 -3.70 -7.22 3.97
C ILE A 102 -2.92 -6.21 4.81
N LEU A 103 -1.58 -6.35 4.79
CA LEU A 103 -0.62 -5.35 5.23
C LEU A 103 0.27 -4.96 4.06
N GLY A 104 -0.03 -3.85 3.40
CA GLY A 104 0.70 -3.32 2.25
C GLY A 104 1.80 -2.33 2.59
N GLY A 105 2.35 -1.68 1.56
CA GLY A 105 3.26 -0.54 1.67
C GLY A 105 4.74 -0.86 1.54
N VAL A 106 5.60 0.12 1.85
CA VAL A 106 7.07 0.00 1.79
C VAL A 106 7.58 -0.64 3.08
N ASN A 107 7.42 -1.95 3.17
CA ASN A 107 7.63 -2.74 4.38
C ASN A 107 8.85 -3.68 4.30
N TYR A 108 9.69 -3.53 3.27
CA TYR A 108 10.88 -4.35 2.97
C TYR A 108 12.19 -3.58 3.04
N ALA A 109 12.15 -2.25 3.08
CA ALA A 109 13.30 -1.34 3.19
C ALA A 109 12.87 -0.06 3.91
N GLY A 110 13.80 0.69 4.47
CA GLY A 110 13.54 2.05 4.93
C GLY A 110 13.22 2.96 3.73
N TRP A 111 12.07 3.61 3.73
CA TRP A 111 11.67 4.53 2.68
C TRP A 111 12.67 5.71 2.56
N GLY A 112 13.08 6.04 1.35
CA GLY A 112 14.12 7.04 1.12
C GLY A 112 15.57 6.56 1.39
N TYR A 113 15.77 5.30 1.78
CA TYR A 113 17.12 4.74 1.90
C TYR A 113 17.72 4.50 0.51
N LEU A 114 18.64 5.39 0.11
CA LEU A 114 19.28 5.39 -1.20
C LEU A 114 20.82 5.34 -1.05
N THR A 115 21.41 4.20 -1.34
CA THR A 115 22.87 4.00 -1.26
C THR A 115 23.64 4.64 -2.42
N LYS A 116 22.95 5.19 -3.43
CA LYS A 116 23.51 5.69 -4.71
C LYS A 116 24.22 4.61 -5.52
N LYS A 117 23.91 3.36 -5.27
CA LYS A 117 24.41 2.18 -5.98
C LYS A 117 23.24 1.22 -6.21
N PRO A 118 23.33 0.31 -7.19
CA PRO A 118 22.39 -0.80 -7.29
C PRO A 118 22.36 -1.60 -5.98
N ARG A 119 21.20 -2.21 -5.68
CA ARG A 119 21.07 -3.12 -4.54
C ARG A 119 22.14 -4.21 -4.60
N THR A 120 22.61 -4.63 -3.45
CA THR A 120 23.59 -5.71 -3.30
C THR A 120 22.91 -7.03 -2.97
N ASP A 121 23.58 -8.16 -3.24
CA ASP A 121 23.10 -9.48 -2.82
C ASP A 121 22.92 -9.55 -1.29
N GLN A 122 23.78 -8.87 -0.54
CA GLN A 122 23.70 -8.84 0.92
C GLN A 122 22.45 -8.09 1.43
N GLU A 123 22.08 -6.95 0.81
CA GLU A 123 20.81 -6.25 1.13
C GLU A 123 19.61 -7.14 0.79
N TRP A 124 19.69 -7.87 -0.33
CA TRP A 124 18.66 -8.84 -0.70
C TRP A 124 18.48 -9.93 0.34
N ASP A 125 19.58 -10.55 0.77
CA ASP A 125 19.56 -11.63 1.77
C ASP A 125 19.00 -11.14 3.12
N TRP A 126 19.37 -9.94 3.56
CA TRP A 126 18.83 -9.34 4.78
C TRP A 126 17.32 -9.06 4.65
N GLY A 127 16.89 -8.45 3.54
CA GLY A 127 15.48 -8.16 3.30
C GLY A 127 14.63 -9.44 3.26
N VAL A 128 15.10 -10.47 2.56
CA VAL A 128 14.44 -11.80 2.49
C VAL A 128 14.36 -12.44 3.88
N ALA A 129 15.44 -12.41 4.67
CA ALA A 129 15.44 -13.00 6.00
C ALA A 129 14.48 -12.29 6.96
N CYS A 130 14.52 -10.96 7.00
CA CYS A 130 13.60 -10.16 7.82
C CYS A 130 12.13 -10.39 7.42
N MET A 131 11.84 -10.35 6.12
CA MET A 131 10.47 -10.55 5.62
C MET A 131 9.97 -11.97 5.91
N ARG A 132 10.83 -12.98 5.79
CA ARG A 132 10.46 -14.37 6.12
C ARG A 132 10.04 -14.50 7.59
N GLU A 133 10.80 -13.92 8.52
CA GLU A 133 10.48 -13.95 9.93
C GLU A 133 9.13 -13.29 10.24
N VAL A 134 8.83 -12.15 9.62
CA VAL A 134 7.54 -11.46 9.78
C VAL A 134 6.40 -12.27 9.14
N ALA A 135 6.63 -12.85 7.96
CA ALA A 135 5.63 -13.64 7.26
C ALA A 135 5.27 -14.95 7.97
N GLU A 136 6.27 -15.60 8.60
CA GLU A 136 6.05 -16.76 9.47
C GLU A 136 5.21 -16.36 10.70
N TYR A 137 5.57 -15.26 11.35
CA TYR A 137 4.79 -14.71 12.47
C TYR A 137 3.33 -14.41 12.07
N ALA A 138 3.12 -13.80 10.89
CA ALA A 138 1.77 -13.52 10.39
C ALA A 138 0.93 -14.80 10.21
N LYS A 139 1.54 -15.91 9.77
CA LYS A 139 0.87 -17.22 9.66
C LYS A 139 0.61 -17.90 11.00
N GLU A 140 1.47 -17.68 11.98
CA GLU A 140 1.30 -18.23 13.33
C GLU A 140 0.18 -17.53 14.12
N THR A 141 -0.02 -16.24 13.85
CA THR A 141 -0.96 -15.40 14.62
C THR A 141 -2.28 -15.11 13.91
N GLY A 142 -2.38 -15.39 12.60
CA GLY A 142 -3.58 -15.13 11.80
C GLY A 142 -3.38 -15.45 10.31
N ASP A 143 -4.17 -14.76 9.47
CA ASP A 143 -4.17 -14.98 8.00
C ASP A 143 -3.76 -13.71 7.22
N VAL A 144 -2.93 -12.85 7.82
CA VAL A 144 -2.49 -11.60 7.17
C VAL A 144 -1.56 -11.90 6.00
N THR A 145 -1.91 -11.40 4.83
CA THR A 145 -1.04 -11.35 3.65
C THR A 145 -0.21 -10.07 3.69
N ILE A 146 1.13 -10.20 3.62
CA ILE A 146 2.03 -9.05 3.54
C ILE A 146 2.25 -8.72 2.08
N CYS A 147 2.03 -7.47 1.67
CA CYS A 147 2.17 -7.04 0.30
C CYS A 147 3.29 -6.00 0.18
N VAL A 148 4.35 -6.35 -0.57
CA VAL A 148 5.52 -5.47 -0.79
C VAL A 148 5.24 -4.52 -1.94
N GLU A 149 5.31 -3.22 -1.70
CA GLU A 149 5.01 -2.20 -2.68
C GLU A 149 6.20 -1.90 -3.58
N CYS A 150 6.01 -2.00 -4.90
CA CYS A 150 7.00 -1.52 -5.86
C CYS A 150 6.92 0.01 -5.95
N VAL A 151 7.88 0.71 -5.36
CA VAL A 151 7.92 2.18 -5.44
C VAL A 151 8.99 2.66 -6.41
N ASN A 152 8.83 3.89 -6.91
CA ASN A 152 9.72 4.46 -7.91
C ASN A 152 11.18 4.60 -7.42
N ARG A 153 12.11 4.71 -8.38
CA ARG A 153 13.56 4.79 -8.15
C ARG A 153 14.06 5.99 -7.35
N PHE A 154 13.21 6.99 -7.12
CA PHE A 154 13.54 8.15 -6.30
C PHE A 154 13.26 7.91 -4.82
N GLU A 155 12.50 6.87 -4.50
CA GLU A 155 12.09 6.51 -3.14
C GLU A 155 12.81 5.26 -2.62
N THR A 156 13.15 4.32 -3.49
CA THR A 156 13.98 3.16 -3.14
C THR A 156 14.87 2.72 -4.30
N HIS A 157 16.00 2.08 -3.97
CA HIS A 157 16.84 1.37 -4.94
C HIS A 157 16.63 -0.15 -4.92
N PHE A 158 15.66 -0.64 -4.12
CA PHE A 158 15.55 -2.07 -3.80
C PHE A 158 14.49 -2.80 -4.64
N LEU A 159 13.20 -2.42 -4.57
CA LEU A 159 12.12 -3.01 -5.37
C LEU A 159 11.39 -1.91 -6.15
N ASN A 160 11.58 -1.87 -7.47
CA ASN A 160 10.97 -0.86 -8.33
C ASN A 160 9.95 -1.42 -9.33
N ILE A 161 10.04 -2.70 -9.69
CA ILE A 161 9.20 -3.34 -10.71
C ILE A 161 8.60 -4.66 -10.23
N ALA A 162 7.48 -5.05 -10.84
CA ALA A 162 6.75 -6.27 -10.54
C ALA A 162 7.63 -7.54 -10.61
N GLU A 163 8.53 -7.63 -11.59
CA GLU A 163 9.42 -8.79 -11.75
C GLU A 163 10.33 -9.00 -10.52
N ASP A 164 10.94 -7.91 -10.02
CA ASP A 164 11.79 -7.97 -8.83
C ASP A 164 10.98 -8.32 -7.57
N ALA A 165 9.79 -7.75 -7.41
CA ALA A 165 8.93 -8.03 -6.27
C ALA A 165 8.41 -9.49 -6.29
N VAL A 166 8.06 -10.03 -7.44
CA VAL A 166 7.71 -11.46 -7.58
C VAL A 166 8.89 -12.36 -7.23
N LYS A 167 10.12 -11.98 -7.68
CA LYS A 167 11.34 -12.70 -7.28
C LYS A 167 11.53 -12.65 -5.76
N PHE A 168 11.35 -11.48 -5.15
CA PHE A 168 11.45 -11.32 -3.69
C PHE A 168 10.45 -12.21 -2.96
N CYS A 169 9.18 -12.22 -3.36
CA CYS A 169 8.15 -13.08 -2.79
C CYS A 169 8.52 -14.59 -2.88
N LYS A 170 9.09 -15.00 -4.03
CA LYS A 170 9.56 -16.39 -4.23
C LYS A 170 10.72 -16.73 -3.30
N ASP A 171 11.67 -15.83 -3.14
CA ASP A 171 12.87 -16.05 -2.32
C ASP A 171 12.52 -16.01 -0.81
N VAL A 172 11.51 -15.23 -0.40
CA VAL A 172 10.94 -15.32 0.96
C VAL A 172 10.32 -16.69 1.20
N GLY A 173 9.54 -17.23 0.26
CA GLY A 173 9.12 -18.63 0.20
C GLY A 173 8.03 -19.05 1.17
N THR A 174 7.41 -18.15 1.94
CA THR A 174 6.37 -18.48 2.93
C THR A 174 4.97 -18.62 2.34
N GLY A 175 4.74 -18.07 1.14
CA GLY A 175 3.48 -18.15 0.40
C GLY A 175 2.44 -17.07 0.76
N ASN A 176 2.63 -16.33 1.84
CA ASN A 176 1.76 -15.21 2.27
C ASN A 176 2.41 -13.84 2.08
N VAL A 177 3.52 -13.76 1.33
CA VAL A 177 4.09 -12.50 0.86
C VAL A 177 3.74 -12.35 -0.62
N LYS A 178 3.14 -11.20 -0.98
CA LYS A 178 2.67 -10.88 -2.32
C LYS A 178 3.12 -9.49 -2.74
N VAL A 179 2.81 -9.11 -3.96
CA VAL A 179 3.14 -7.82 -4.55
C VAL A 179 2.01 -6.83 -4.33
N HIS A 180 2.37 -5.61 -3.98
CA HIS A 180 1.51 -4.44 -4.01
C HIS A 180 1.92 -3.59 -5.23
N LEU A 181 1.00 -3.38 -6.16
CA LEU A 181 1.18 -2.50 -7.32
C LEU A 181 0.50 -1.17 -7.09
N ASP A 182 1.21 -0.07 -7.30
CA ASP A 182 0.68 1.28 -7.29
C ASP A 182 0.86 1.95 -8.66
N CYS A 183 -0.25 2.42 -9.26
CA CYS A 183 -0.25 3.04 -10.58
C CYS A 183 0.63 4.29 -10.66
N PHE A 184 0.77 5.07 -9.56
CA PHE A 184 1.67 6.23 -9.50
C PHE A 184 3.13 5.84 -9.67
N HIS A 185 3.55 4.70 -9.09
CA HIS A 185 4.90 4.19 -9.23
C HIS A 185 5.10 3.48 -10.58
N MET A 186 4.12 2.69 -11.00
CA MET A 186 4.15 1.94 -12.27
C MET A 186 4.34 2.86 -13.48
N ILE A 187 3.72 4.04 -13.52
CA ILE A 187 3.84 4.98 -14.64
C ILE A 187 5.29 5.43 -14.88
N ARG A 188 6.13 5.33 -13.88
CA ARG A 188 7.56 5.68 -13.93
C ARG A 188 8.44 4.47 -14.24
N GLU A 189 8.13 3.31 -13.70
CA GLU A 189 9.04 2.18 -13.67
C GLU A 189 8.68 1.08 -14.67
N GLU A 190 7.39 0.82 -14.90
CA GLU A 190 6.94 -0.24 -15.78
C GLU A 190 6.86 0.21 -17.24
N LYS A 191 7.13 -0.71 -18.16
CA LYS A 191 6.98 -0.46 -19.60
C LYS A 191 5.55 -0.70 -20.08
N SER A 192 4.80 -1.53 -19.37
CA SER A 192 3.41 -1.87 -19.65
C SER A 192 2.73 -2.25 -18.35
N PHE A 193 1.59 -1.64 -18.08
CA PHE A 193 0.75 -1.95 -16.92
C PHE A 193 0.20 -3.38 -17.01
N SER A 194 -0.24 -3.78 -18.19
CA SER A 194 -0.75 -5.12 -18.45
C SER A 194 0.29 -6.21 -18.19
N GLU A 195 1.53 -6.03 -18.68
CA GLU A 195 2.58 -7.00 -18.47
C GLU A 195 3.03 -7.09 -17.00
N ALA A 196 3.08 -5.97 -16.26
CA ALA A 196 3.37 -5.97 -14.83
C ALA A 196 2.32 -6.77 -14.05
N VAL A 197 1.03 -6.55 -14.33
CA VAL A 197 -0.08 -7.30 -13.73
C VAL A 197 0.03 -8.79 -14.06
N LYS A 198 0.29 -9.16 -15.33
CA LYS A 198 0.46 -10.54 -15.77
C LYS A 198 1.68 -11.22 -15.14
N THR A 199 2.77 -10.47 -14.94
CA THR A 199 3.97 -10.96 -14.24
C THR A 199 3.66 -11.37 -12.80
N CYS A 200 2.85 -10.61 -12.10
CA CYS A 200 2.35 -10.98 -10.78
C CYS A 200 1.36 -12.17 -10.87
N GLY A 201 0.46 -12.14 -11.84
CA GLY A 201 -0.66 -13.09 -11.93
C GLY A 201 -1.50 -13.10 -10.64
N LYS A 202 -2.53 -13.92 -10.58
CA LYS A 202 -3.37 -14.08 -9.37
C LYS A 202 -2.57 -14.59 -8.17
N GLN A 203 -1.50 -15.33 -8.42
CA GLN A 203 -0.71 -15.95 -7.35
C GLN A 203 0.04 -14.91 -6.51
N TYR A 204 0.63 -13.90 -7.17
CA TYR A 204 1.50 -12.94 -6.49
C TYR A 204 0.89 -11.54 -6.33
N LEU A 205 -0.10 -11.13 -7.11
CA LEU A 205 -0.76 -9.85 -6.90
C LEU A 205 -1.64 -9.93 -5.65
N GLY A 206 -1.27 -9.19 -4.62
CA GLY A 206 -1.97 -9.18 -3.33
C GLY A 206 -2.71 -7.89 -3.03
N TYR A 207 -2.20 -6.75 -3.51
CA TYR A 207 -2.78 -5.44 -3.23
C TYR A 207 -2.56 -4.46 -4.38
N VAL A 208 -3.45 -3.46 -4.50
CA VAL A 208 -3.39 -2.47 -5.58
C VAL A 208 -3.81 -1.08 -5.11
N HIS A 209 -2.94 -0.09 -5.37
CA HIS A 209 -3.29 1.32 -5.34
C HIS A 209 -3.60 1.84 -6.76
N VAL A 210 -4.78 2.47 -6.92
CA VAL A 210 -5.29 3.02 -8.19
C VAL A 210 -5.15 4.54 -8.22
N ASN A 211 -3.92 4.98 -8.07
CA ASN A 211 -3.54 6.39 -7.99
C ASN A 211 -3.29 6.97 -9.38
N GLU A 212 -3.49 8.29 -9.55
CA GLU A 212 -3.09 8.97 -10.75
C GLU A 212 -1.57 9.23 -10.78
N ASN A 213 -1.01 9.47 -11.97
CA ASN A 213 0.43 9.71 -12.18
C ASN A 213 1.00 10.92 -11.41
N ASP A 214 0.16 11.80 -10.92
CA ASP A 214 0.53 12.97 -10.13
C ASP A 214 -0.10 12.98 -8.72
N ARG A 215 -0.66 11.84 -8.26
CA ARG A 215 -1.43 11.72 -7.02
C ARG A 215 -2.72 12.55 -7.02
N GLY A 216 -3.16 13.03 -8.21
CA GLY A 216 -4.41 13.76 -8.40
C GLY A 216 -5.64 12.85 -8.46
N ILE A 217 -6.74 13.41 -8.99
CA ILE A 217 -8.01 12.67 -9.14
C ILE A 217 -7.82 11.55 -10.17
N PRO A 218 -7.97 10.26 -9.79
CA PRO A 218 -7.85 9.14 -10.72
C PRO A 218 -8.72 9.29 -11.98
N GLY A 219 -8.15 8.97 -13.13
CA GLY A 219 -8.80 9.08 -14.43
C GLY A 219 -8.70 10.46 -15.09
N THR A 220 -7.92 11.39 -14.52
CA THR A 220 -7.72 12.73 -15.11
C THR A 220 -6.32 12.94 -15.68
N GLY A 221 -5.43 11.98 -15.54
CA GLY A 221 -4.03 12.09 -15.95
C GLY A 221 -3.61 11.07 -16.99
N LEU A 222 -2.47 10.42 -16.78
CA LEU A 222 -1.79 9.58 -17.76
C LEU A 222 -1.93 8.08 -17.52
N VAL A 223 -2.46 7.66 -16.36
CA VAL A 223 -2.57 6.24 -16.01
C VAL A 223 -3.56 5.55 -16.95
N PRO A 224 -3.14 4.45 -17.62
CA PRO A 224 -3.99 3.73 -18.57
C PRO A 224 -4.96 2.78 -17.82
N PHE A 225 -5.84 3.33 -16.98
CA PHE A 225 -6.73 2.56 -16.10
C PHE A 225 -7.56 1.50 -16.84
N LYS A 226 -7.98 1.76 -18.07
CA LYS A 226 -8.74 0.76 -18.85
C LYS A 226 -7.90 -0.48 -19.11
N GLU A 227 -6.69 -0.32 -19.67
CA GLU A 227 -5.74 -1.43 -19.89
C GLU A 227 -5.41 -2.15 -18.58
N PHE A 228 -5.19 -1.38 -17.51
CA PHE A 228 -4.88 -1.92 -16.19
C PHE A 228 -6.02 -2.78 -15.63
N PHE A 229 -7.27 -2.29 -15.70
CA PHE A 229 -8.44 -3.03 -15.23
C PHE A 229 -8.75 -4.26 -16.08
N GLU A 230 -8.54 -4.21 -17.39
CA GLU A 230 -8.61 -5.38 -18.28
C GLU A 230 -7.62 -6.46 -17.82
N ALA A 231 -6.36 -6.09 -17.53
CA ALA A 231 -5.35 -7.03 -17.06
C ALA A 231 -5.67 -7.58 -15.64
N ILE A 232 -6.12 -6.74 -14.71
CA ILE A 232 -6.58 -7.14 -13.37
C ILE A 232 -7.71 -8.18 -13.46
N LYS A 233 -8.66 -7.95 -14.36
CA LYS A 233 -9.78 -8.86 -14.61
C LYS A 233 -9.33 -10.16 -15.27
N GLU A 234 -8.40 -10.10 -16.24
CA GLU A 234 -7.84 -11.26 -16.95
C GLU A 234 -7.15 -12.24 -15.99
N ILE A 235 -6.36 -11.75 -15.03
CA ILE A 235 -5.70 -12.60 -14.04
C ILE A 235 -6.63 -13.06 -12.92
N GLY A 236 -7.87 -12.56 -12.86
CA GLY A 236 -8.85 -12.89 -11.81
C GLY A 236 -8.49 -12.36 -10.43
N TYR A 237 -7.86 -11.19 -10.35
CA TYR A 237 -7.61 -10.51 -9.05
C TYR A 237 -8.94 -10.09 -8.43
N ASP A 238 -9.13 -10.38 -7.15
CA ASP A 238 -10.38 -10.17 -6.40
C ASP A 238 -10.20 -9.30 -5.13
N GLY A 239 -9.01 -8.74 -4.94
CA GLY A 239 -8.70 -7.82 -3.85
C GLY A 239 -9.24 -6.39 -4.09
N PRO A 240 -9.04 -5.49 -3.10
CA PRO A 240 -9.46 -4.10 -3.21
C PRO A 240 -8.56 -3.30 -4.16
N LEU A 241 -9.15 -2.26 -4.77
CA LEU A 241 -8.49 -1.21 -5.55
C LEU A 241 -8.63 0.09 -4.76
N VAL A 242 -7.55 0.58 -4.17
CA VAL A 242 -7.58 1.68 -3.20
C VAL A 242 -7.00 2.95 -3.81
N ILE A 243 -7.68 4.08 -3.62
CA ILE A 243 -7.17 5.41 -3.96
C ILE A 243 -6.32 5.89 -2.79
N GLU A 244 -5.05 6.15 -3.04
CA GLU A 244 -4.15 6.84 -2.13
C GLU A 244 -3.80 8.21 -2.69
N SER A 245 -3.82 9.22 -1.85
CA SER A 245 -3.37 10.58 -2.16
C SER A 245 -3.09 11.32 -0.87
N PHE A 246 -2.46 12.49 -0.99
CA PHE A 246 -1.97 13.25 0.14
C PHE A 246 -2.49 14.69 0.06
N ASP A 247 -3.03 15.21 1.18
CA ASP A 247 -3.45 16.60 1.25
C ASP A 247 -2.22 17.50 1.50
N PRO A 248 -1.96 18.51 0.65
CA PRO A 248 -0.80 19.39 0.82
C PRO A 248 -0.86 20.28 2.08
N SER A 249 -1.97 20.31 2.79
CA SER A 249 -2.07 21.01 4.09
C SER A 249 -1.34 20.27 5.22
N PHE A 250 -1.03 19.00 5.05
CA PHE A 250 -0.16 18.22 5.94
C PHE A 250 1.29 18.41 5.51
N GLU A 251 1.92 19.49 5.96
CA GLU A 251 3.21 19.97 5.45
C GLU A 251 4.32 18.91 5.50
N GLU A 252 4.40 18.10 6.56
CA GLU A 252 5.41 17.07 6.71
C GLU A 252 5.17 15.92 5.72
N LEU A 253 3.97 15.37 5.69
CA LEU A 253 3.59 14.30 4.77
C LEU A 253 3.71 14.75 3.31
N ALA A 254 3.17 15.93 2.99
CA ALA A 254 3.24 16.51 1.65
C ALA A 254 4.69 16.75 1.20
N GLY A 255 5.53 17.25 2.12
CA GLY A 255 6.97 17.44 1.86
C GLY A 255 7.67 16.13 1.56
N ASN A 256 7.42 15.10 2.33
CA ASN A 256 7.98 13.77 2.14
C ASN A 256 7.53 13.14 0.80
N CYS A 257 6.25 13.30 0.44
CA CYS A 257 5.67 12.75 -0.80
C CYS A 257 5.81 13.68 -2.02
N ALA A 258 6.53 14.81 -1.89
CA ALA A 258 6.73 15.81 -2.96
C ALA A 258 5.43 16.39 -3.54
N ILE A 259 4.43 16.61 -2.69
CA ILE A 259 3.14 17.21 -3.04
C ILE A 259 3.22 18.73 -2.91
N TRP A 260 3.60 19.40 -3.98
CA TRP A 260 3.89 20.84 -3.99
C TRP A 260 2.72 21.73 -4.43
N ARG A 261 1.56 21.15 -4.75
CA ARG A 261 0.36 21.87 -5.18
C ARG A 261 -0.90 21.09 -4.85
N ASN A 262 -2.04 21.79 -4.81
CA ASN A 262 -3.34 21.13 -4.71
C ASN A 262 -3.72 20.44 -6.03
N PHE A 263 -4.07 19.17 -6.00
CA PHE A 263 -4.58 18.39 -7.14
C PHE A 263 -6.10 18.33 -7.18
N ALA A 264 -6.75 18.67 -6.07
CA ALA A 264 -8.19 18.86 -5.93
C ALA A 264 -8.43 20.01 -4.94
N LYS A 265 -9.65 20.52 -4.83
CA LYS A 265 -9.98 21.58 -3.85
C LYS A 265 -9.94 21.06 -2.41
N THR A 266 -10.31 19.80 -2.23
CA THR A 266 -10.33 19.09 -0.94
C THR A 266 -10.06 17.60 -1.17
N GLY A 267 -9.61 16.89 -0.11
CA GLY A 267 -9.49 15.43 -0.14
C GLY A 267 -10.83 14.74 -0.45
N GLU A 268 -11.96 15.29 0.04
CA GLU A 268 -13.29 14.78 -0.29
C GLU A 268 -13.61 14.90 -1.79
N GLU A 269 -13.29 16.02 -2.43
CA GLU A 269 -13.48 16.19 -3.88
C GLU A 269 -12.66 15.15 -4.66
N LEU A 270 -11.40 14.91 -4.24
CA LEU A 270 -10.54 13.90 -4.84
C LEU A 270 -11.16 12.50 -4.72
N ALA A 271 -11.58 12.13 -3.52
CA ALA A 271 -12.17 10.82 -3.23
C ALA A 271 -13.47 10.59 -4.03
N VAL A 272 -14.39 11.56 -4.02
CA VAL A 272 -15.70 11.47 -4.71
C VAL A 272 -15.51 11.36 -6.21
N LYS A 273 -14.72 12.27 -6.82
CA LYS A 273 -14.50 12.27 -8.27
C LYS A 273 -13.65 11.09 -8.72
N GLY A 274 -12.63 10.72 -7.95
CA GLY A 274 -11.79 9.57 -8.24
C GLY A 274 -12.60 8.28 -8.27
N LEU A 275 -13.45 8.05 -7.26
CA LEU A 275 -14.33 6.89 -7.21
C LEU A 275 -15.31 6.86 -8.40
N ALA A 276 -15.91 8.00 -8.74
CA ALA A 276 -16.83 8.10 -9.88
C ALA A 276 -16.14 7.76 -11.21
N ASN A 277 -14.94 8.31 -11.45
CA ASN A 277 -14.16 8.05 -12.66
C ASN A 277 -13.75 6.57 -12.76
N LEU A 278 -13.21 6.00 -11.67
CA LEU A 278 -12.79 4.59 -11.65
C LEU A 278 -13.98 3.64 -11.88
N LYS A 279 -15.14 3.90 -11.28
CA LYS A 279 -16.37 3.13 -11.53
C LYS A 279 -16.80 3.23 -12.99
N ALA A 280 -16.78 4.42 -13.58
CA ALA A 280 -17.13 4.61 -15.00
C ALA A 280 -16.17 3.86 -15.94
N ILE A 281 -14.86 3.87 -15.64
CA ILE A 281 -13.88 3.11 -16.43
C ILE A 281 -14.11 1.60 -16.25
N ALA A 282 -14.35 1.14 -15.02
CA ALA A 282 -14.62 -0.27 -14.70
C ALA A 282 -15.84 -0.84 -15.43
N GLU A 283 -16.85 -0.03 -15.74
CA GLU A 283 -18.02 -0.42 -16.53
C GLU A 283 -17.69 -0.69 -18.01
N THR A 284 -16.53 -0.22 -18.49
CA THR A 284 -16.11 -0.37 -19.90
C THR A 284 -15.27 -1.64 -20.16
N VAL A 285 -14.93 -2.44 -19.12
CA VAL A 285 -14.03 -3.60 -19.19
C VAL A 285 -14.67 -4.93 -18.82
#